data_bf38d333bcf087fde5398945013ac664
#
_entry.id   bf38d333bcf087fde5398945013ac664
#
_cell.length_a   1.000
_cell.length_b   1.000
_cell.length_c   1.000
_cell.angle_alpha   90.00
_cell.angle_beta   90.00
_cell.angle_gamma   90.00
#
_symmetry.space_group_name_H-M   'P 1'
#
loop_
_entity.id
_entity.type
_entity.pdbx_description
1 polymer ?
#
loop_
_entity_poly.entity_id
_entity_poly.type
_entity_poly.pdbx_seq_one_letter_code
_entity_poly.pdbx_strand_id
1 'polypeptide(L)'
;MRIINLIVVHCSATRGDCTLSPEDLDRLHRRRGFNGTGYHYYIRKDGTVHLTRPIDRIGAHVRGFNAHSIGICYEGGLDCRGRPADTRTPAQWSSLWQLVNLLLEKFPACRVCGHRDLSPDRNGNGEIEPEEWIKACPCFEVKDEFGTSAT
;
A
#
# COMPACT_ATOMS: atom_id res chain seq x y z
N MET A 1 11.85 -11.73 15.59
CA MET A 1 10.73 -11.17 14.83
C MET A 1 10.67 -9.68 15.06
N ARG A 2 10.41 -8.90 14.03
CA ARG A 2 10.30 -7.46 14.16
C ARG A 2 8.93 -7.04 14.73
N ILE A 3 8.89 -5.86 15.35
CA ILE A 3 7.64 -5.31 15.88
C ILE A 3 6.90 -4.62 14.73
N ILE A 4 5.63 -4.94 14.54
CA ILE A 4 4.79 -4.37 13.48
C ILE A 4 3.63 -3.61 14.12
N ASN A 5 3.51 -2.32 13.80
CA ASN A 5 2.48 -1.44 14.34
C ASN A 5 1.78 -0.62 13.26
N LEU A 6 2.06 -0.87 11.98
CA LEU A 6 1.53 -0.08 10.88
C LEU A 6 1.31 -0.97 9.66
N ILE A 7 0.16 -0.81 9.01
CA ILE A 7 -0.15 -1.41 7.71
C ILE A 7 -0.32 -0.26 6.74
N VAL A 8 0.45 -0.28 5.64
CA VAL A 8 0.45 0.79 4.65
C VAL A 8 -0.04 0.25 3.32
N VAL A 9 -1.08 0.88 2.78
CA VAL A 9 -1.67 0.51 1.50
C VAL A 9 -1.08 1.38 0.39
N HIS A 10 -0.70 0.73 -0.70
CA HIS A 10 -0.11 1.35 -1.89
C HIS A 10 -0.84 0.93 -3.15
N CYS A 11 -0.56 1.63 -4.24
CA CYS A 11 -0.87 1.18 -5.59
C CYS A 11 0.43 1.02 -6.37
N SER A 12 0.39 0.19 -7.41
CA SER A 12 1.57 -0.05 -8.25
C SER A 12 1.83 1.08 -9.26
N ALA A 13 0.92 2.05 -9.35
CA ALA A 13 0.93 3.10 -10.37
C ALA A 13 0.91 2.51 -11.79
N THR A 14 0.03 1.54 -11.99
CA THR A 14 -0.20 0.88 -13.28
C THR A 14 -1.52 1.40 -13.86
N ARG A 15 -1.53 1.70 -15.16
CA ARG A 15 -2.75 2.16 -15.83
C ARG A 15 -3.82 1.09 -15.77
N GLY A 16 -5.09 1.52 -15.68
CA GLY A 16 -6.22 0.60 -15.58
C GLY A 16 -6.37 -0.33 -16.78
N ASP A 17 -5.85 0.05 -17.96
CA ASP A 17 -5.84 -0.78 -19.18
C ASP A 17 -4.58 -1.62 -19.33
N CYS A 18 -3.69 -1.61 -18.36
CA CYS A 18 -2.44 -2.39 -18.40
C CYS A 18 -2.41 -3.39 -17.25
N THR A 19 -1.54 -4.38 -17.36
CA THR A 19 -1.31 -5.36 -16.31
C THR A 19 0.15 -5.30 -15.85
N LEU A 20 0.40 -5.71 -14.62
CA LEU A 20 1.74 -5.81 -14.07
C LEU A 20 1.80 -7.08 -13.23
N SER A 21 2.48 -8.12 -13.74
CA SER A 21 2.62 -9.37 -13.00
C SER A 21 3.50 -9.20 -11.77
N PRO A 22 3.38 -10.09 -10.77
CA PRO A 22 4.30 -10.05 -9.62
C PRO A 22 5.77 -10.13 -10.05
N GLU A 23 6.08 -10.88 -11.10
CA GLU A 23 7.43 -11.02 -11.63
C GLU A 23 7.92 -9.71 -12.25
N ASP A 24 7.05 -9.00 -12.96
CA ASP A 24 7.40 -7.70 -13.52
C ASP A 24 7.59 -6.65 -12.44
N LEU A 25 6.76 -6.67 -11.41
CA LEU A 25 6.92 -5.79 -10.24
C LEU A 25 8.27 -6.04 -9.56
N ASP A 26 8.64 -7.30 -9.38
CA ASP A 26 9.91 -7.68 -8.80
C ASP A 26 11.09 -7.15 -9.63
N ARG A 27 11.02 -7.31 -10.96
CA ARG A 27 12.06 -6.78 -11.86
C ARG A 27 12.19 -5.27 -11.76
N LEU A 28 11.06 -4.55 -11.72
CA LEU A 28 11.08 -3.09 -11.57
C LEU A 28 11.77 -2.66 -10.28
N HIS A 29 11.47 -3.33 -9.18
CA HIS A 29 12.08 -3.00 -7.90
C HIS A 29 13.57 -3.35 -7.89
N ARG A 30 13.97 -4.46 -8.48
CA ARG A 30 15.39 -4.82 -8.59
C ARG A 30 16.16 -3.80 -9.44
N ARG A 31 15.58 -3.26 -10.49
CA ARG A 31 16.18 -2.18 -11.29
C ARG A 31 16.39 -0.91 -10.48
N ARG A 32 15.57 -0.68 -9.46
CA ARG A 32 15.70 0.46 -8.55
C ARG A 32 16.71 0.20 -7.43
N GLY A 33 17.38 -0.96 -7.43
CA GLY A 33 18.37 -1.31 -6.42
C GLY A 33 17.84 -2.09 -5.23
N PHE A 34 16.58 -2.53 -5.26
CA PHE A 34 16.01 -3.32 -4.18
C PHE A 34 16.37 -4.81 -4.36
N ASN A 35 16.32 -5.57 -3.28
CA ASN A 35 16.59 -7.01 -3.29
C ASN A 35 15.34 -7.82 -3.67
N GLY A 36 14.43 -7.25 -4.40
CA GLY A 36 13.15 -7.83 -4.80
C GLY A 36 12.03 -6.86 -4.50
N THR A 37 10.79 -7.33 -4.62
CA THR A 37 9.62 -6.50 -4.36
C THR A 37 9.64 -5.93 -2.95
N GLY A 38 9.41 -4.63 -2.84
CA GLY A 38 9.43 -3.93 -1.56
C GLY A 38 8.16 -4.09 -0.73
N TYR A 39 7.05 -4.51 -1.34
CA TYR A 39 5.78 -4.77 -0.66
C TYR A 39 5.75 -6.20 -0.14
N HIS A 40 5.04 -6.41 0.96
CA HIS A 40 4.85 -7.77 1.50
C HIS A 40 3.75 -8.51 0.75
N TYR A 41 2.69 -7.80 0.36
CA TYR A 41 1.57 -8.37 -0.40
C TYR A 41 1.28 -7.56 -1.65
N TYR A 42 0.88 -8.25 -2.70
CA TYR A 42 0.48 -7.64 -3.97
C TYR A 42 -0.85 -8.24 -4.42
N ILE A 43 -1.84 -7.39 -4.66
CA ILE A 43 -3.21 -7.80 -5.02
C ILE A 43 -3.44 -7.49 -6.48
N ARG A 44 -3.62 -8.53 -7.29
CA ARG A 44 -3.89 -8.41 -8.72
C ARG A 44 -5.31 -7.92 -8.98
N LYS A 45 -5.58 -7.48 -10.22
CA LYS A 45 -6.90 -6.99 -10.63
C LYS A 45 -8.01 -8.01 -10.43
N ASP A 46 -7.71 -9.30 -10.55
CA ASP A 46 -8.68 -10.38 -10.31
C ASP A 46 -8.88 -10.69 -8.82
N GLY A 47 -8.22 -9.97 -7.94
CA GLY A 47 -8.29 -10.18 -6.50
C GLY A 47 -7.30 -11.18 -5.95
N THR A 48 -6.48 -11.81 -6.78
CA THR A 48 -5.47 -12.75 -6.30
C THR A 48 -4.44 -12.03 -5.43
N VAL A 49 -4.18 -12.57 -4.24
CA VAL A 49 -3.21 -12.00 -3.29
C VAL A 49 -1.93 -12.80 -3.35
N HIS A 50 -0.83 -12.12 -3.60
CA HIS A 50 0.50 -12.71 -3.63
C HIS A 50 1.32 -12.24 -2.44
N LEU A 51 1.96 -13.17 -1.74
CA LEU A 51 2.98 -12.83 -0.75
C LEU A 51 4.29 -12.62 -1.50
N THR A 52 4.70 -11.36 -1.62
CA THR A 52 5.87 -10.99 -2.43
C THR A 52 7.12 -10.74 -1.60
N ARG A 53 6.97 -10.61 -0.30
CA ARG A 53 8.09 -10.46 0.62
C ARG A 53 7.68 -11.04 1.98
N PRO A 54 8.53 -11.84 2.62
CA PRO A 54 8.19 -12.40 3.94
C PRO A 54 7.92 -11.31 4.97
N ILE A 55 6.92 -11.53 5.82
CA ILE A 55 6.50 -10.54 6.83
C ILE A 55 7.62 -10.24 7.85
N ASP A 56 8.47 -11.20 8.15
CA ASP A 56 9.57 -10.99 9.08
C ASP A 56 10.70 -10.14 8.51
N ARG A 57 10.67 -9.86 7.21
CA ARG A 57 11.65 -8.98 6.57
C ARG A 57 11.13 -7.55 6.48
N ILE A 58 12.02 -6.61 6.77
CA ILE A 58 11.72 -5.19 6.59
C ILE A 58 11.49 -4.93 5.10
N GLY A 59 10.40 -4.25 4.77
CA GLY A 59 10.06 -3.91 3.41
C GLY A 59 10.86 -2.72 2.87
N ALA A 60 10.57 -2.36 1.62
CA ALA A 60 11.14 -1.18 0.98
C ALA A 60 9.99 -0.48 0.24
N HIS A 61 9.06 0.10 0.98
CA HIS A 61 7.85 0.69 0.42
C HIS A 61 7.52 2.09 0.95
N VAL A 62 7.98 2.47 2.15
CA VAL A 62 7.82 3.82 2.67
C VAL A 62 9.07 4.21 3.45
N ARG A 63 9.82 5.14 2.92
CA ARG A 63 11.04 5.62 3.56
C ARG A 63 10.74 6.16 4.97
N GLY A 64 11.47 5.67 5.95
CA GLY A 64 11.31 6.07 7.34
C GLY A 64 10.30 5.23 8.13
N PHE A 65 9.49 4.39 7.46
CA PHE A 65 8.45 3.59 8.11
C PHE A 65 8.59 2.09 7.86
N ASN A 66 9.57 1.67 7.09
CA ASN A 66 9.68 0.26 6.70
C ASN A 66 9.92 -0.69 7.86
N ALA A 67 10.66 -0.25 8.89
CA ALA A 67 11.08 -1.15 9.97
C ALA A 67 9.93 -1.74 10.78
N HIS A 68 8.79 -1.02 10.87
CA HIS A 68 7.67 -1.41 11.72
C HIS A 68 6.36 -1.59 10.96
N SER A 69 6.42 -1.73 9.63
CA SER A 69 5.21 -1.77 8.81
C SER A 69 5.13 -2.99 7.91
N ILE A 70 3.89 -3.25 7.48
CA ILE A 70 3.58 -4.19 6.40
C ILE A 70 3.09 -3.35 5.23
N GLY A 71 3.65 -3.56 4.05
CA GLY A 71 3.20 -2.89 2.83
C GLY A 71 2.29 -3.80 2.01
N ILE A 72 1.13 -3.29 1.64
CA ILE A 72 0.18 -3.96 0.74
C ILE A 72 0.02 -3.09 -0.49
N CYS A 73 0.20 -3.65 -1.68
CA CYS A 73 0.07 -2.92 -2.93
C CYS A 73 -1.02 -3.56 -3.79
N TYR A 74 -1.91 -2.76 -4.37
CA TYR A 74 -2.82 -3.27 -5.39
C TYR A 74 -2.36 -2.87 -6.79
N GLU A 75 -2.62 -3.74 -7.75
CA GLU A 75 -2.31 -3.51 -9.16
C GLU A 75 -3.24 -2.44 -9.72
N GLY A 76 -2.72 -1.26 -10.05
CA GLY A 76 -3.52 -0.16 -10.55
C GLY A 76 -3.05 1.20 -10.02
N GLY A 77 -4.00 2.12 -9.92
CA GLY A 77 -3.76 3.45 -9.36
C GLY A 77 -3.62 4.56 -10.39
N LEU A 78 -3.65 4.25 -11.68
CA LEU A 78 -3.65 5.24 -12.74
C LEU A 78 -4.81 4.98 -13.70
N ASP A 79 -5.47 6.04 -14.18
CA ASP A 79 -6.47 5.92 -15.24
C ASP A 79 -5.79 5.66 -16.60
N CYS A 80 -6.59 5.54 -17.66
CA CYS A 80 -6.04 5.25 -19.00
C CYS A 80 -5.20 6.37 -19.58
N ARG A 81 -5.24 7.55 -18.98
CA ARG A 81 -4.41 8.69 -19.37
C ARG A 81 -3.17 8.84 -18.47
N GLY A 82 -2.95 7.88 -17.54
CA GLY A 82 -1.82 7.92 -16.63
C GLY A 82 -1.97 8.86 -15.46
N ARG A 83 -3.19 9.31 -15.15
CA ARG A 83 -3.44 10.19 -14.00
C ARG A 83 -3.83 9.36 -12.77
N PRO A 84 -3.43 9.78 -11.57
CA PRO A 84 -3.81 9.06 -10.35
C PRO A 84 -5.32 8.91 -10.23
N ALA A 85 -5.76 7.68 -9.97
CA ALA A 85 -7.17 7.35 -9.80
C ALA A 85 -7.32 6.05 -9.02
N ASP A 86 -8.44 5.93 -8.30
CA ASP A 86 -8.78 4.66 -7.65
C ASP A 86 -9.33 3.71 -8.72
N THR A 87 -8.48 2.81 -9.19
CA THR A 87 -8.83 1.85 -10.23
C THR A 87 -9.13 0.46 -9.68
N ARG A 88 -9.32 0.33 -8.37
CA ARG A 88 -9.56 -0.99 -7.76
C ARG A 88 -10.80 -1.65 -8.33
N THR A 89 -10.67 -2.93 -8.70
CA THR A 89 -11.81 -3.76 -9.09
C THR A 89 -12.58 -4.19 -7.84
N PRO A 90 -13.87 -4.63 -7.99
CA PRO A 90 -14.58 -5.22 -6.85
C PRO A 90 -13.83 -6.37 -6.19
N ALA A 91 -13.14 -7.20 -6.97
CA ALA A 91 -12.34 -8.30 -6.46
C ALA A 91 -11.16 -7.79 -5.61
N GLN A 92 -10.51 -6.70 -6.03
CA GLN A 92 -9.44 -6.07 -5.25
C GLN A 92 -9.97 -5.46 -3.95
N TRP A 93 -11.13 -4.82 -4.00
CA TRP A 93 -11.78 -4.29 -2.80
C TRP A 93 -11.99 -5.39 -1.76
N SER A 94 -12.57 -6.50 -2.20
CA SER A 94 -12.85 -7.64 -1.32
C SER A 94 -11.56 -8.24 -0.75
N SER A 95 -10.56 -8.48 -1.59
CA SER A 95 -9.30 -9.07 -1.16
C SER A 95 -8.53 -8.16 -0.20
N LEU A 96 -8.50 -6.87 -0.49
CA LEU A 96 -7.83 -5.90 0.37
C LEU A 96 -8.49 -5.84 1.74
N TRP A 97 -9.81 -5.78 1.78
CA TRP A 97 -10.57 -5.75 3.02
C TRP A 97 -10.31 -7.00 3.86
N GLN A 98 -10.36 -8.16 3.24
CA GLN A 98 -10.12 -9.43 3.93
C GLN A 98 -8.69 -9.52 4.47
N LEU A 99 -7.70 -9.14 3.65
CA LEU A 99 -6.30 -9.18 4.03
C LEU A 99 -6.00 -8.24 5.20
N VAL A 100 -6.48 -7.01 5.13
CA VAL A 100 -6.25 -6.04 6.20
C VAL A 100 -6.87 -6.53 7.52
N ASN A 101 -8.09 -7.05 7.47
CA ASN A 101 -8.74 -7.55 8.69
C ASN A 101 -8.02 -8.77 9.26
N LEU A 102 -7.54 -9.67 8.40
CA LEU A 102 -6.74 -10.81 8.84
C LEU A 102 -5.44 -10.36 9.52
N LEU A 103 -4.77 -9.36 8.96
CA LEU A 103 -3.55 -8.82 9.54
C LEU A 103 -3.81 -8.10 10.85
N LEU A 104 -4.96 -7.41 10.98
CA LEU A 104 -5.34 -6.75 12.22
C LEU A 104 -5.63 -7.76 13.34
N GLU A 105 -6.15 -8.93 13.00
CA GLU A 105 -6.31 -10.00 14.00
C GLU A 105 -4.95 -10.47 14.51
N LYS A 106 -3.98 -10.57 13.62
CA LYS A 106 -2.64 -11.04 13.97
C LYS A 106 -1.79 -9.94 14.62
N PHE A 107 -1.99 -8.70 14.23
CA PHE A 107 -1.25 -7.54 14.72
C PHE A 107 -2.22 -6.46 15.18
N PRO A 108 -2.90 -6.66 16.33
CA PRO A 108 -4.01 -5.78 16.73
C PRO A 108 -3.60 -4.35 17.11
N ALA A 109 -2.32 -4.11 17.33
CA ALA A 109 -1.83 -2.76 17.61
C ALA A 109 -1.60 -1.93 16.35
N CYS A 110 -1.79 -2.50 15.14
CA CYS A 110 -1.54 -1.79 13.90
C CYS A 110 -2.58 -0.72 13.63
N ARG A 111 -2.09 0.42 13.14
CA ARG A 111 -2.91 1.40 12.42
C ARG A 111 -2.85 1.06 10.93
N VAL A 112 -3.89 1.41 10.20
CA VAL A 112 -3.96 1.23 8.74
C VAL A 112 -3.99 2.60 8.08
N CYS A 113 -3.10 2.84 7.14
CA CYS A 113 -3.05 4.11 6.42
C CYS A 113 -2.63 3.90 4.97
N GLY A 114 -2.79 4.94 4.15
CA GLY A 114 -2.26 4.96 2.80
C GLY A 114 -0.85 5.56 2.80
N HIS A 115 -0.11 5.31 1.73
CA HIS A 115 1.22 5.90 1.58
C HIS A 115 1.17 7.42 1.69
N ARG A 116 0.18 8.06 1.07
CA ARG A 116 0.04 9.53 1.09
C ARG A 116 -0.16 10.08 2.51
N ASP A 117 -0.73 9.29 3.41
CA ASP A 117 -0.98 9.72 4.78
C ASP A 117 0.32 9.85 5.59
N LEU A 118 1.41 9.30 5.10
CA LEU A 118 2.73 9.38 5.72
C LEU A 118 3.59 10.51 5.13
N SER A 119 2.97 11.40 4.37
CA SER A 119 3.61 12.63 3.90
C SER A 119 3.87 13.58 5.08
N PRO A 120 4.86 14.47 4.96
CA PRO A 120 5.13 15.42 6.04
C PRO A 120 3.99 16.42 6.26
N ASP A 121 3.66 16.69 7.52
CA ASP A 121 2.75 17.75 7.91
C ASP A 121 3.50 19.07 7.86
N ARG A 122 3.46 19.76 6.73
CA ARG A 122 4.27 20.96 6.49
C ARG A 122 3.71 22.20 7.16
N ASN A 123 2.40 22.26 7.35
CA ASN A 123 1.78 23.42 7.99
C ASN A 123 1.60 23.23 9.50
N GLY A 124 1.91 22.04 10.02
CA GLY A 124 1.90 21.79 11.45
C GLY A 124 0.53 21.70 12.09
N ASN A 125 -0.53 21.49 11.30
CA ASN A 125 -1.90 21.46 11.84
C ASN A 125 -2.32 20.07 12.37
N GLY A 126 -1.46 19.05 12.25
CA GLY A 126 -1.76 17.69 12.70
C GLY A 126 -2.50 16.84 11.70
N GLU A 127 -2.81 17.37 10.52
CA GLU A 127 -3.50 16.65 9.46
C GLU A 127 -2.68 16.69 8.18
N ILE A 128 -2.82 15.69 7.34
CA ILE A 128 -2.13 15.62 6.05
C ILE A 128 -3.15 15.92 4.95
N GLU A 129 -3.04 17.11 4.38
CA GLU A 129 -3.93 17.54 3.31
C GLU A 129 -3.36 17.21 1.94
N PRO A 130 -4.20 17.19 0.88
CA PRO A 130 -3.74 16.86 -0.48
C PRO A 130 -2.54 17.68 -0.95
N GLU A 131 -2.43 18.93 -0.55
CA GLU A 131 -1.31 19.80 -0.92
C GLU A 131 0.02 19.31 -0.33
N GLU A 132 -0.05 18.48 0.71
CA GLU A 132 1.13 17.97 1.39
C GLU A 132 1.55 16.59 0.88
N TRP A 133 0.75 15.94 0.04
CA TRP A 133 1.05 14.59 -0.43
C TRP A 133 2.31 14.56 -1.29
N ILE A 134 3.27 13.72 -0.90
CA ILE A 134 4.43 13.44 -1.75
C ILE A 134 3.97 12.64 -2.98
N LYS A 135 3.00 11.74 -2.79
CA LYS A 135 2.40 10.91 -3.84
C LYS A 135 0.91 10.76 -3.58
N ALA A 136 0.13 10.56 -4.63
CA ALA A 136 -1.30 10.29 -4.47
C ALA A 136 -1.60 8.86 -3.99
N CYS A 137 -0.64 7.96 -4.11
CA CYS A 137 -0.75 6.55 -3.71
C CYS A 137 -1.32 6.41 -2.30
N PRO A 138 -2.34 5.58 -2.06
CA PRO A 138 -2.94 4.58 -2.95
C PRO A 138 -4.12 5.07 -3.79
N CYS A 139 -4.34 6.36 -3.89
CA CYS A 139 -5.37 7.02 -4.71
C CYS A 139 -6.79 6.86 -4.16
N PHE A 140 -6.94 6.53 -2.91
CA PHE A 140 -8.21 6.55 -2.19
C PHE A 140 -7.96 6.83 -0.70
N GLU A 141 -9.01 7.18 0.03
CA GLU A 141 -8.88 7.51 1.45
C GLU A 141 -9.00 6.24 2.29
N VAL A 142 -7.87 5.74 2.76
CA VAL A 142 -7.78 4.47 3.48
C VAL A 142 -8.56 4.49 4.79
N LYS A 143 -8.51 5.58 5.54
CA LYS A 143 -9.19 5.68 6.83
C LYS A 143 -10.71 5.57 6.72
N ASP A 144 -11.28 5.94 5.55
CA ASP A 144 -12.72 5.86 5.35
C ASP A 144 -13.18 4.39 5.22
N GLU A 145 -12.28 3.50 4.83
CA GLU A 145 -12.62 2.09 4.62
C GLU A 145 -12.23 1.21 5.81
N PHE A 146 -11.12 1.53 6.46
CA PHE A 146 -10.59 0.69 7.53
C PHE A 146 -10.72 1.34 8.89
N GLY A 147 -11.40 2.46 8.96
CA GLY A 147 -11.74 3.18 10.14
C GLY A 147 -10.75 3.04 11.23
N THR A 148 -10.10 3.99 11.57
CA THR A 148 -9.40 3.88 12.78
C THR A 148 -10.42 3.98 13.85
N SER A 149 -10.69 2.95 14.45
CA SER A 149 -11.20 3.05 15.76
C SER A 149 -10.19 3.64 16.66
N ALA A 150 -9.57 4.61 16.22
CA ALA A 150 -8.56 5.13 17.00
C ALA A 150 -9.02 5.72 18.19
N THR A 151 -9.54 5.34 18.87
CA THR A 151 -9.54 6.08 20.08
C THR A 151 -8.54 5.70 21.08
#